data_5d2e2071839b8cbdc9974130cb991cbb
#
_entry.id   5d2e2071839b8cbdc9974130cb991cbb
#
_cell.length_a   1.000
_cell.length_b   1.000
_cell.length_c   1.000
_cell.angle_alpha   90.00
_cell.angle_beta   90.00
_cell.angle_gamma   90.00
#
_symmetry.space_group_name_H-M   'P 1'
#
loop_
_entity.id
_entity.type
_entity.pdbx_description
1 polymer ?
#
loop_
_entity_poly.entity_id
_entity_poly.type
_entity_poly.pdbx_seq_one_letter_code
_entity_poly.pdbx_strand_id
1 'polypeptide(L)'
;MKIAKAAWYLTAALLVCCASAYAAEPGAAPGDDQELVEEVADVSDEAEGDEGGMPPAIEPPHFARYKKPLPDILLKYKEEGFYFTPFPIIGWDPDTQFNIGAAAGFFQNGKKDSPFFRITPYRWTLSTQALVSSGGVFQVLNYFDMPYVMGTPWRVRAEIDVFRNPYKNYFGIGEQGQQLIFPGTGQVYGSYNDYQEALKQQSGGATNERYDQYGYSHVLFRGQAEYDLVGGYLRPLFGIQIARVWIDDYTGDTVSGAVQNQTHLNADCAAGRAKECNGGWDNMIKLGISFDTRDFEPNPKKGIFWELTTELSPTFLGSASNYGRLSTDIRAYGSIIDWKSQLVVLAGRFYYGWQFGDVPFYAMNVLSFTDRNWTGLGGFRSIRGYRLDRFVGPVQMLANMELRWSFYDFTIWKQNIRLGLKPFLDVGRTFDSNSDITFAGWHPGGGMGLMLAWNLSTVINFDMAYSSEGSAFYMEAGLQF
;
A
#
# COMPACT_ATOMS: atom_id res chain seq x y z
N MET A 1 18.47 15.93 8.05
CA MET A 1 17.86 17.20 8.54
C MET A 1 17.24 18.07 7.44
N LYS A 2 17.79 18.17 6.24
CA LYS A 2 17.19 18.95 5.12
C LYS A 2 15.89 18.34 4.59
N ILE A 3 15.81 17.01 4.50
CA ILE A 3 14.62 16.26 4.00
C ILE A 3 13.43 16.40 4.95
N ALA A 4 13.65 16.32 6.26
CA ALA A 4 12.57 16.49 7.25
C ALA A 4 11.93 17.89 7.23
N LYS A 5 12.72 18.95 6.94
CA LYS A 5 12.19 20.30 6.79
C LYS A 5 11.34 20.45 5.52
N ALA A 6 11.74 19.82 4.40
CA ALA A 6 10.96 19.82 3.17
C ALA A 6 9.60 19.10 3.35
N ALA A 7 9.57 17.98 4.06
CA ALA A 7 8.34 17.26 4.38
C ALA A 7 7.37 18.15 5.18
N TRP A 8 7.88 18.89 6.18
CA TRP A 8 7.05 19.76 7.02
C TRP A 8 6.39 20.91 6.23
N TYR A 9 7.15 21.55 5.32
CA TYR A 9 6.62 22.61 4.45
C TYR A 9 5.57 22.10 3.45
N LEU A 10 5.77 20.91 2.88
CA LEU A 10 4.83 20.30 1.94
C LEU A 10 3.54 19.87 2.64
N THR A 11 3.64 19.31 3.86
CA THR A 11 2.47 18.97 4.68
C THR A 11 1.68 20.22 5.08
N ALA A 12 2.36 21.30 5.47
CA ALA A 12 1.73 22.57 5.81
C ALA A 12 1.05 23.21 4.60
N ALA A 13 1.64 23.12 3.40
CA ALA A 13 1.04 23.63 2.16
C ALA A 13 -0.24 22.87 1.79
N LEU A 14 -0.28 21.55 1.99
CA LEU A 14 -1.48 20.73 1.74
C LEU A 14 -2.61 21.05 2.72
N LEU A 15 -2.29 21.25 3.99
CA LEU A 15 -3.26 21.68 5.01
C LEU A 15 -3.86 23.05 4.69
N VAL A 16 -3.06 23.98 4.17
CA VAL A 16 -3.52 25.33 3.75
C VAL A 16 -4.41 25.23 2.51
N CYS A 17 -4.08 24.38 1.52
CA CYS A 17 -4.93 24.15 0.34
C CYS A 17 -6.28 23.51 0.71
N CYS A 18 -6.29 22.56 1.67
CA CYS A 18 -7.53 21.95 2.15
C CYS A 18 -8.40 22.94 2.96
N ALA A 19 -7.78 23.84 3.74
CA ALA A 19 -8.48 24.90 4.46
C ALA A 19 -9.09 25.95 3.53
N SER A 20 -8.41 26.30 2.43
CA SER A 20 -8.91 27.25 1.43
C SER A 20 -10.10 26.70 0.62
N ALA A 21 -10.14 25.38 0.37
CA ALA A 21 -11.28 24.74 -0.28
C ALA A 21 -12.53 24.71 0.63
N TYR A 22 -12.36 24.77 1.95
CA TYR A 22 -13.45 24.84 2.94
C TYR A 22 -14.04 26.25 3.08
N ALA A 23 -13.26 27.30 2.83
CA ALA A 23 -13.71 28.70 2.97
C ALA A 23 -14.67 29.19 1.86
N ALA A 24 -15.02 28.33 0.89
CA ALA A 24 -15.86 28.68 -0.27
C ALA A 24 -17.35 28.30 -0.13
N GLU A 25 -17.83 27.83 1.04
CA GLU A 25 -19.26 27.65 1.27
C GLU A 25 -19.84 28.87 2.07
N PRO A 26 -20.85 29.58 1.55
CA PRO A 26 -21.43 30.72 2.27
C PRO A 26 -22.51 30.28 3.26
N GLY A 27 -22.34 30.63 4.52
CA GLY A 27 -23.42 30.95 5.44
C GLY A 27 -23.84 29.95 6.49
N ALA A 28 -23.24 30.04 7.68
CA ALA A 28 -23.98 29.91 8.94
C ALA A 28 -23.32 30.81 10.00
N ALA A 29 -24.11 31.73 10.56
CA ALA A 29 -23.67 32.67 11.57
C ALA A 29 -23.53 32.00 12.96
N PRO A 30 -22.70 32.55 13.89
CA PRO A 30 -22.46 31.99 15.20
C PRO A 30 -23.58 32.35 16.17
N GLY A 31 -24.00 31.38 16.96
CA GLY A 31 -24.91 31.58 18.11
C GLY A 31 -24.12 31.40 19.42
N ASP A 32 -24.46 32.26 20.36
CA ASP A 32 -23.79 32.64 21.59
C ASP A 32 -23.52 31.53 22.62
N ASP A 33 -22.47 31.82 23.41
CA ASP A 33 -22.01 31.15 24.64
C ASP A 33 -23.04 31.26 25.80
N GLN A 34 -22.90 30.29 26.71
CA GLN A 34 -23.19 30.20 28.16
C GLN A 34 -23.94 28.90 28.50
N GLU A 35 -23.62 28.05 29.45
CA GLU A 35 -23.11 28.23 30.82
C GLU A 35 -22.71 26.84 31.37
N LEU A 36 -21.62 26.75 32.10
CA LEU A 36 -21.21 25.62 32.94
C LEU A 36 -22.00 25.66 34.26
N VAL A 37 -22.74 24.60 34.58
CA VAL A 37 -23.05 24.28 36.00
C VAL A 37 -23.05 22.76 36.20
N GLU A 38 -22.29 22.34 37.21
CA GLU A 38 -22.23 21.00 37.81
C GLU A 38 -23.62 20.57 38.32
N GLU A 39 -23.96 19.27 38.09
CA GLU A 39 -24.72 18.51 39.09
C GLU A 39 -24.42 17.04 38.94
N VAL A 40 -23.79 16.48 39.99
CA VAL A 40 -23.64 15.03 40.23
C VAL A 40 -24.86 14.60 41.02
N ALA A 41 -25.74 13.77 40.45
CA ALA A 41 -26.53 12.81 41.22
C ALA A 41 -27.32 11.85 40.31
N ASP A 42 -27.17 10.60 40.70
CA ASP A 42 -28.11 9.48 40.62
C ASP A 42 -28.23 8.70 39.31
N VAL A 43 -27.58 7.53 39.35
CA VAL A 43 -27.70 6.46 38.38
C VAL A 43 -28.85 5.57 38.82
N SER A 44 -30.00 5.67 38.17
CA SER A 44 -30.96 4.56 38.08
C SER A 44 -31.69 4.61 36.75
N ASP A 45 -31.44 3.53 35.97
CA ASP A 45 -32.31 2.94 34.95
C ASP A 45 -33.27 3.88 34.18
N GLU A 46 -32.82 4.25 33.00
CA GLU A 46 -33.59 4.26 31.74
C GLU A 46 -32.67 4.71 30.60
N ALA A 47 -31.77 3.81 30.17
CA ALA A 47 -31.14 3.99 28.90
C ALA A 47 -32.11 3.53 27.80
N GLU A 48 -33.10 4.33 27.49
CA GLU A 48 -33.65 4.36 26.15
C GLU A 48 -32.52 4.87 25.24
N GLY A 49 -31.75 3.92 24.72
CA GLY A 49 -30.74 4.21 23.71
C GLY A 49 -31.43 4.87 22.54
N ASP A 50 -31.00 6.07 22.21
CA ASP A 50 -31.19 6.65 20.88
C ASP A 50 -30.73 5.55 19.90
N GLU A 51 -31.68 4.76 19.39
CA GLU A 51 -31.49 3.83 18.29
C GLU A 51 -31.10 4.73 17.13
N GLY A 52 -29.78 4.89 16.90
CA GLY A 52 -29.22 5.60 15.77
C GLY A 52 -29.84 5.01 14.50
N GLY A 53 -30.99 5.56 14.10
CA GLY A 53 -31.75 5.10 12.96
C GLY A 53 -30.85 5.09 11.73
N MET A 54 -30.94 4.05 10.91
CA MET A 54 -30.26 4.04 9.62
C MET A 54 -30.59 5.33 8.85
N PRO A 55 -29.61 5.96 8.22
CA PRO A 55 -29.85 7.14 7.41
C PRO A 55 -30.88 6.83 6.32
N PRO A 56 -31.72 7.81 5.89
CA PRO A 56 -32.77 7.59 4.90
C PRO A 56 -32.20 7.01 3.61
N ALA A 57 -32.98 6.14 2.96
CA ALA A 57 -32.62 5.53 1.68
C ALA A 57 -32.85 6.54 0.55
N ILE A 58 -31.88 7.44 0.33
CA ILE A 58 -31.90 8.40 -0.78
C ILE A 58 -31.20 7.73 -1.97
N GLU A 59 -31.84 7.77 -3.13
CA GLU A 59 -31.28 7.21 -4.35
C GLU A 59 -29.96 7.91 -4.73
N PRO A 60 -28.91 7.15 -5.05
CA PRO A 60 -27.66 7.73 -5.53
C PRO A 60 -27.87 8.39 -6.89
N PRO A 61 -27.05 9.39 -7.26
CA PRO A 61 -27.09 9.98 -8.59
C PRO A 61 -26.88 8.92 -9.69
N HIS A 62 -27.45 9.19 -10.88
CA HIS A 62 -27.42 8.24 -12.00
C HIS A 62 -26.00 7.69 -12.32
N PHE A 63 -24.97 8.50 -12.20
CA PHE A 63 -23.59 8.09 -12.44
C PHE A 63 -23.03 7.13 -11.37
N ALA A 64 -23.68 7.01 -10.21
CA ALA A 64 -23.30 6.12 -9.11
C ALA A 64 -24.38 5.08 -8.79
N ARG A 65 -25.37 4.88 -9.65
CA ARG A 65 -26.55 4.02 -9.39
C ARG A 65 -26.24 2.55 -9.09
N TYR A 66 -25.10 2.05 -9.54
CA TYR A 66 -24.68 0.66 -9.27
C TYR A 66 -23.76 0.53 -8.06
N LYS A 67 -23.39 1.66 -7.41
CA LYS A 67 -22.63 1.60 -6.16
C LYS A 67 -23.51 1.02 -5.06
N LYS A 68 -22.98 -0.01 -4.42
CA LYS A 68 -23.66 -0.64 -3.29
C LYS A 68 -23.58 0.24 -2.06
N PRO A 69 -24.62 0.27 -1.21
CA PRO A 69 -24.53 0.95 0.06
C PRO A 69 -23.45 0.31 0.95
N LEU A 70 -22.87 1.12 1.81
CA LEU A 70 -21.99 0.63 2.86
C LEU A 70 -22.70 -0.40 3.73
N PRO A 71 -21.97 -1.38 4.33
CA PRO A 71 -22.54 -2.32 5.27
C PRO A 71 -23.31 -1.64 6.41
N ASP A 72 -24.45 -2.18 6.82
CA ASP A 72 -25.34 -1.60 7.82
C ASP A 72 -24.64 -1.29 9.14
N ILE A 73 -23.71 -2.17 9.57
CA ILE A 73 -22.90 -1.93 10.77
C ILE A 73 -22.06 -0.64 10.69
N LEU A 74 -21.59 -0.27 9.49
CA LEU A 74 -20.86 0.98 9.30
C LEU A 74 -21.82 2.17 9.25
N LEU A 75 -22.96 2.03 8.56
CA LEU A 75 -23.97 3.08 8.47
C LEU A 75 -24.56 3.43 9.83
N LYS A 76 -24.79 2.43 10.69
CA LYS A 76 -25.32 2.60 12.05
C LYS A 76 -24.45 3.52 12.92
N TYR A 77 -23.13 3.42 12.78
CA TYR A 77 -22.17 4.18 13.60
C TYR A 77 -21.49 5.33 12.82
N LYS A 78 -21.89 5.56 11.58
CA LYS A 78 -21.34 6.67 10.79
C LYS A 78 -21.96 8.00 11.23
N GLU A 79 -21.15 8.83 11.84
CA GLU A 79 -21.55 10.18 12.28
C GLU A 79 -21.47 11.18 11.13
N GLU A 80 -22.28 12.26 11.20
CA GLU A 80 -22.23 13.38 10.28
C GLU A 80 -21.02 14.29 10.54
N GLY A 81 -20.62 15.05 9.52
CA GLY A 81 -19.65 16.11 9.67
C GLY A 81 -18.21 15.62 9.75
N PHE A 82 -17.41 16.34 10.50
CA PHE A 82 -15.96 16.10 10.61
C PHE A 82 -15.64 15.07 11.69
N TYR A 83 -14.70 14.17 11.36
CA TYR A 83 -14.25 13.13 12.26
C TYR A 83 -12.73 13.02 12.21
N PHE A 84 -12.10 12.83 13.36
CA PHE A 84 -10.65 12.67 13.52
C PHE A 84 -10.32 11.36 14.25
N THR A 85 -9.39 10.60 13.71
CA THR A 85 -8.92 9.34 14.31
C THR A 85 -7.41 9.32 14.39
N PRO A 86 -6.81 9.46 15.57
CA PRO A 86 -5.40 9.15 15.77
C PRO A 86 -5.22 7.64 15.87
N PHE A 87 -4.12 7.12 15.32
CA PHE A 87 -3.80 5.70 15.32
C PHE A 87 -2.30 5.47 15.51
N PRO A 88 -1.88 4.67 16.50
CA PRO A 88 -0.49 4.26 16.61
C PRO A 88 -0.17 3.25 15.52
N ILE A 89 1.01 3.35 14.92
CA ILE A 89 1.55 2.37 13.99
C ILE A 89 2.54 1.51 14.76
N ILE A 90 2.29 0.21 14.79
CA ILE A 90 3.20 -0.80 15.30
C ILE A 90 3.21 -1.92 14.28
N GLY A 91 4.39 -2.33 13.83
CA GLY A 91 4.53 -3.37 12.83
C GLY A 91 5.85 -4.10 12.94
N TRP A 92 5.92 -5.23 12.28
CA TRP A 92 7.12 -6.02 12.11
C TRP A 92 7.18 -6.56 10.69
N ASP A 93 8.33 -6.43 10.07
CA ASP A 93 8.68 -7.03 8.79
C ASP A 93 10.14 -7.48 8.84
N PRO A 94 10.52 -8.62 8.26
CA PRO A 94 11.89 -9.12 8.35
C PRO A 94 12.96 -8.20 7.73
N ASP A 95 12.59 -7.33 6.79
CA ASP A 95 13.52 -6.41 6.14
C ASP A 95 13.61 -5.06 6.84
N THR A 96 12.49 -4.51 7.30
CA THR A 96 12.44 -3.24 8.03
C THR A 96 12.55 -3.40 9.54
N GLN A 97 12.39 -4.63 10.04
CA GLN A 97 12.40 -4.99 11.47
C GLN A 97 11.22 -4.35 12.23
N PHE A 98 11.43 -3.90 13.46
CA PHE A 98 10.38 -3.30 14.26
C PHE A 98 10.09 -1.87 13.78
N ASN A 99 8.82 -1.64 13.43
CA ASN A 99 8.31 -0.36 12.97
C ASN A 99 7.44 0.28 14.04
N ILE A 100 7.67 1.57 14.32
CA ILE A 100 6.87 2.38 15.23
C ILE A 100 6.56 3.73 14.61
N GLY A 101 5.35 4.20 14.83
CA GLY A 101 4.92 5.47 14.26
C GLY A 101 3.57 5.93 14.77
N ALA A 102 3.06 6.95 14.13
CA ALA A 102 1.72 7.46 14.36
C ALA A 102 1.07 7.82 13.03
N ALA A 103 -0.23 7.58 12.95
CA ALA A 103 -1.08 8.04 11.86
C ALA A 103 -2.25 8.86 12.40
N ALA A 104 -2.78 9.74 11.58
CA ALA A 104 -4.00 10.46 11.85
C ALA A 104 -4.86 10.49 10.59
N GLY A 105 -6.13 10.11 10.73
CA GLY A 105 -7.15 10.22 9.71
C GLY A 105 -8.07 11.38 10.00
N PHE A 106 -8.23 12.28 9.04
CA PHE A 106 -9.18 13.38 9.04
C PHE A 106 -10.25 13.05 8.00
N PHE A 107 -11.50 12.99 8.42
CA PHE A 107 -12.62 12.57 7.58
C PHE A 107 -13.72 13.63 7.61
N GLN A 108 -14.28 13.92 6.46
CA GLN A 108 -15.56 14.63 6.36
C GLN A 108 -16.59 13.66 5.80
N ASN A 109 -17.57 13.29 6.62
CA ASN A 109 -18.56 12.29 6.25
C ASN A 109 -19.75 12.88 5.46
N GLY A 110 -19.99 14.19 5.57
CA GLY A 110 -21.16 14.86 5.01
C GLY A 110 -22.40 14.69 5.88
N LYS A 111 -23.57 15.03 5.33
CA LYS A 111 -24.87 14.97 6.02
C LYS A 111 -25.57 13.63 5.75
N LYS A 112 -26.37 13.13 6.70
CA LYS A 112 -27.17 11.89 6.58
C LYS A 112 -28.20 11.95 5.44
N ASP A 113 -28.69 13.12 5.10
CA ASP A 113 -29.64 13.39 4.01
C ASP A 113 -28.96 13.49 2.62
N SER A 114 -27.63 13.35 2.55
CA SER A 114 -26.91 13.34 1.29
C SER A 114 -27.02 11.99 0.58
N PRO A 115 -27.26 11.93 -0.75
CA PRO A 115 -27.29 10.69 -1.52
C PRO A 115 -25.96 9.93 -1.49
N PHE A 116 -24.86 10.60 -1.16
CA PHE A 116 -23.54 9.98 -1.06
C PHE A 116 -23.25 9.35 0.30
N PHE A 117 -23.99 9.74 1.37
CA PHE A 117 -23.71 9.28 2.73
C PHE A 117 -23.73 7.75 2.86
N ARG A 118 -24.64 7.10 2.14
CA ARG A 118 -24.80 5.63 2.18
C ARG A 118 -23.82 4.89 1.28
N ILE A 119 -23.25 5.50 0.25
CA ILE A 119 -22.44 4.82 -0.78
C ILE A 119 -20.95 5.14 -0.72
N THR A 120 -20.53 6.14 0.08
CA THR A 120 -19.11 6.47 0.27
C THR A 120 -18.73 6.38 1.75
N PRO A 121 -17.51 5.97 2.09
CA PRO A 121 -17.07 5.97 3.48
C PRO A 121 -16.94 7.40 4.05
N TYR A 122 -16.63 8.37 3.22
CA TYR A 122 -16.44 9.80 3.54
C TYR A 122 -16.70 10.65 2.29
N ARG A 123 -16.85 11.96 2.46
CA ARG A 123 -16.85 12.94 1.35
C ARG A 123 -15.43 13.32 0.95
N TRP A 124 -14.53 13.41 1.92
CA TRP A 124 -13.10 13.45 1.72
C TRP A 124 -12.37 12.91 2.95
N THR A 125 -11.15 12.45 2.73
CA THR A 125 -10.23 12.07 3.79
C THR A 125 -8.83 12.60 3.52
N LEU A 126 -8.13 12.98 4.58
CA LEU A 126 -6.69 13.19 4.60
C LEU A 126 -6.11 12.25 5.64
N SER A 127 -5.29 11.32 5.21
CA SER A 127 -4.52 10.44 6.08
C SER A 127 -3.07 10.90 6.10
N THR A 128 -2.52 11.10 7.28
CA THR A 128 -1.10 11.42 7.48
C THR A 128 -0.47 10.38 8.39
N GLN A 129 0.73 9.94 8.06
CA GLN A 129 1.49 9.02 8.90
C GLN A 129 2.96 9.38 8.93
N ALA A 130 3.59 9.12 10.06
CA ALA A 130 5.04 9.17 10.24
C ALA A 130 5.50 7.87 10.89
N LEU A 131 6.55 7.25 10.35
CA LEU A 131 7.03 5.94 10.74
C LEU A 131 8.56 5.93 10.77
N VAL A 132 9.11 5.26 11.76
CA VAL A 132 10.53 4.90 11.84
C VAL A 132 10.65 3.41 12.15
N SER A 133 11.76 2.80 11.73
CA SER A 133 12.03 1.39 12.03
C SER A 133 13.40 1.22 12.69
N SER A 134 13.56 0.10 13.41
CA SER A 134 14.86 -0.30 13.96
C SER A 134 15.86 -0.70 12.85
N GLY A 135 15.37 -1.04 11.66
CA GLY A 135 16.18 -1.23 10.46
C GLY A 135 16.57 0.07 9.74
N GLY A 136 16.28 1.25 10.34
CA GLY A 136 16.70 2.56 9.82
C GLY A 136 15.76 3.18 8.77
N VAL A 137 14.60 2.58 8.50
CA VAL A 137 13.58 3.14 7.61
C VAL A 137 12.96 4.37 8.26
N PHE A 138 12.70 5.39 7.44
CA PHE A 138 11.94 6.59 7.79
C PHE A 138 10.93 6.87 6.69
N GLN A 139 9.66 7.13 7.06
CA GLN A 139 8.62 7.53 6.13
C GLN A 139 7.73 8.61 6.72
N VAL A 140 7.35 9.58 5.89
CA VAL A 140 6.21 10.48 6.11
C VAL A 140 5.34 10.42 4.88
N LEU A 141 4.13 9.88 5.03
CA LEU A 141 3.16 9.71 3.98
C LEU A 141 1.90 10.53 4.26
N ASN A 142 1.46 11.31 3.29
CA ASN A 142 0.18 12.01 3.30
C ASN A 142 -0.64 11.54 2.10
N TYR A 143 -1.87 11.15 2.33
CA TYR A 143 -2.79 10.66 1.32
C TYR A 143 -4.13 11.35 1.44
N PHE A 144 -4.53 12.02 0.38
CA PHE A 144 -5.84 12.69 0.24
C PHE A 144 -6.71 11.93 -0.75
N ASP A 145 -7.98 11.76 -0.42
CA ASP A 145 -8.98 11.15 -1.29
C ASP A 145 -10.33 11.86 -1.15
N MET A 146 -10.90 12.27 -2.28
CA MET A 146 -12.21 12.93 -2.36
C MET A 146 -13.06 12.31 -3.46
N PRO A 147 -13.91 11.33 -3.12
CA PRO A 147 -14.88 10.78 -4.07
C PRO A 147 -16.01 11.81 -4.33
N TYR A 148 -16.47 11.85 -5.57
CA TYR A 148 -17.59 12.70 -6.01
C TYR A 148 -17.39 14.19 -5.68
N VAL A 149 -16.27 14.73 -6.17
CA VAL A 149 -15.89 16.15 -6.00
C VAL A 149 -17.06 17.05 -6.36
N MET A 150 -17.47 17.92 -5.44
CA MET A 150 -18.63 18.84 -5.62
C MET A 150 -19.92 18.16 -6.11
N GLY A 151 -20.12 16.86 -5.80
CA GLY A 151 -21.30 16.11 -6.26
C GLY A 151 -21.25 15.64 -7.71
N THR A 152 -20.12 15.75 -8.36
CA THR A 152 -19.87 15.27 -9.74
C THR A 152 -19.36 13.83 -9.74
N PRO A 153 -19.29 13.14 -10.91
CA PRO A 153 -18.73 11.80 -11.00
C PRO A 153 -17.19 11.73 -10.87
N TRP A 154 -16.52 12.84 -10.57
CA TRP A 154 -15.08 12.89 -10.39
C TRP A 154 -14.64 12.47 -8.98
N ARG A 155 -13.56 11.66 -8.90
CA ARG A 155 -12.80 11.39 -7.68
C ARG A 155 -11.37 11.92 -7.87
N VAL A 156 -10.86 12.62 -6.89
CA VAL A 156 -9.48 13.13 -6.87
C VAL A 156 -8.71 12.51 -5.73
N ARG A 157 -7.49 12.07 -6.02
CA ARG A 157 -6.53 11.56 -5.04
C ARG A 157 -5.21 12.29 -5.16
N ALA A 158 -4.54 12.49 -4.05
CA ALA A 158 -3.19 13.04 -4.01
C ALA A 158 -2.36 12.32 -2.92
N GLU A 159 -1.09 12.13 -3.21
CA GLU A 159 -0.13 11.48 -2.30
C GLU A 159 1.15 12.31 -2.25
N ILE A 160 1.69 12.50 -1.05
CA ILE A 160 3.06 12.99 -0.83
C ILE A 160 3.75 11.95 0.04
N ASP A 161 4.84 11.40 -0.45
CA ASP A 161 5.65 10.43 0.27
C ASP A 161 7.11 10.88 0.35
N VAL A 162 7.63 10.96 1.57
CA VAL A 162 9.04 11.16 1.87
C VAL A 162 9.54 9.91 2.54
N PHE A 163 10.37 9.16 1.83
CA PHE A 163 10.79 7.84 2.24
C PHE A 163 12.31 7.70 2.21
N ARG A 164 12.83 6.98 3.17
CA ARG A 164 14.22 6.53 3.22
C ARG A 164 14.31 5.12 3.76
N ASN A 165 15.00 4.25 3.04
CA ASN A 165 15.43 2.93 3.49
C ASN A 165 16.94 2.81 3.24
N PRO A 166 17.79 2.77 4.29
CA PRO A 166 19.23 2.65 4.11
C PRO A 166 19.66 1.26 3.62
N TYR A 167 18.82 0.23 3.78
CA TYR A 167 19.19 -1.17 3.50
C TYR A 167 18.14 -1.85 2.63
N LYS A 168 17.78 -1.21 1.50
CA LYS A 168 16.87 -1.80 0.53
C LYS A 168 17.56 -2.93 -0.22
N ASN A 169 16.84 -4.04 -0.47
CA ASN A 169 17.39 -5.23 -1.09
C ASN A 169 17.56 -5.07 -2.61
N TYR A 170 18.63 -5.68 -3.15
CA TYR A 170 18.88 -5.82 -4.58
C TYR A 170 19.60 -7.12 -4.86
N PHE A 171 18.91 -8.11 -5.39
CA PHE A 171 19.45 -9.47 -5.68
C PHE A 171 19.77 -9.67 -7.16
N GLY A 172 19.88 -8.60 -7.96
CA GLY A 172 20.07 -8.65 -9.40
C GLY A 172 18.75 -8.51 -10.17
N ILE A 173 18.84 -8.49 -11.50
CA ILE A 173 17.70 -8.25 -12.41
C ILE A 173 17.41 -9.54 -13.18
N GLY A 174 16.11 -9.88 -13.33
CA GLY A 174 15.62 -10.96 -14.16
C GLY A 174 16.11 -12.33 -13.72
N GLU A 175 16.59 -13.14 -14.65
CA GLU A 175 17.05 -14.52 -14.39
C GLU A 175 18.25 -14.57 -13.44
N GLN A 176 19.10 -13.54 -13.39
CA GLN A 176 20.23 -13.48 -12.46
C GLN A 176 19.82 -13.35 -11.01
N GLY A 177 18.69 -12.71 -10.74
CA GLY A 177 18.15 -12.53 -9.40
C GLY A 177 17.37 -13.73 -8.84
N GLN A 178 17.20 -14.83 -9.60
CA GLN A 178 16.35 -15.94 -9.16
C GLN A 178 16.99 -16.81 -8.05
N GLN A 179 18.31 -16.77 -7.89
CA GLN A 179 19.04 -17.56 -6.90
C GLN A 179 19.88 -16.69 -5.96
N LEU A 180 20.16 -17.21 -4.76
CA LEU A 180 21.10 -16.61 -3.82
C LEU A 180 22.52 -17.13 -4.12
N ILE A 181 23.31 -16.34 -4.82
CA ILE A 181 24.64 -16.72 -5.30
C ILE A 181 25.72 -15.92 -4.55
N PHE A 182 26.65 -16.62 -3.88
CA PHE A 182 27.74 -15.97 -3.15
C PHE A 182 28.75 -15.34 -4.13
N PRO A 183 29.12 -14.05 -3.94
CA PRO A 183 30.02 -13.35 -4.84
C PRO A 183 31.40 -13.99 -4.90
N GLY A 184 31.97 -14.09 -6.11
CA GLY A 184 33.32 -14.60 -6.36
C GLY A 184 33.43 -16.11 -6.40
N THR A 185 32.62 -16.89 -5.66
CA THR A 185 32.68 -18.37 -5.67
C THR A 185 31.62 -19.02 -6.53
N GLY A 186 30.48 -18.32 -6.77
CA GLY A 186 29.32 -18.88 -7.49
C GLY A 186 28.55 -19.94 -6.68
N GLN A 187 28.81 -20.07 -5.37
CA GLN A 187 28.08 -20.99 -4.50
C GLN A 187 26.60 -20.54 -4.37
N VAL A 188 25.69 -21.48 -4.60
CA VAL A 188 24.24 -21.27 -4.47
C VAL A 188 23.79 -21.67 -3.07
N TYR A 189 22.97 -20.83 -2.44
CA TYR A 189 22.35 -21.06 -1.13
C TYR A 189 20.85 -21.29 -1.30
N GLY A 190 20.31 -22.27 -0.57
CA GLY A 190 18.87 -22.52 -0.49
C GLY A 190 18.18 -21.79 0.65
N SER A 191 18.96 -21.28 1.63
CA SER A 191 18.45 -20.54 2.80
C SER A 191 19.00 -19.13 2.79
N TYR A 192 18.12 -18.15 2.97
CA TYR A 192 18.51 -16.74 3.09
C TYR A 192 19.38 -16.49 4.33
N ASN A 193 19.09 -17.16 5.45
CA ASN A 193 19.87 -16.97 6.67
C ASN A 193 21.31 -17.47 6.50
N ASP A 194 21.51 -18.66 5.93
CA ASP A 194 22.84 -19.21 5.69
C ASP A 194 23.63 -18.35 4.70
N TYR A 195 22.95 -17.83 3.69
CA TYR A 195 23.53 -16.89 2.73
C TYR A 195 24.00 -15.61 3.42
N GLN A 196 23.16 -15.00 4.26
CA GLN A 196 23.50 -13.78 4.99
C GLN A 196 24.63 -14.00 6.00
N GLU A 197 24.68 -15.15 6.66
CA GLU A 197 25.80 -15.51 7.55
C GLU A 197 27.12 -15.63 6.77
N ALA A 198 27.07 -16.22 5.59
CA ALA A 198 28.24 -16.30 4.72
C ALA A 198 28.72 -14.92 4.25
N LEU A 199 27.79 -14.01 3.87
CA LEU A 199 28.13 -12.65 3.46
C LEU A 199 28.78 -11.82 4.58
N LYS A 200 28.41 -12.03 5.84
CA LYS A 200 28.97 -11.35 7.00
C LYS A 200 30.38 -11.79 7.36
N GLN A 201 30.86 -12.92 6.83
CA GLN A 201 32.21 -13.38 7.10
C GLN A 201 33.25 -12.39 6.56
N GLN A 202 34.19 -12.00 7.43
CA GLN A 202 35.26 -11.09 7.06
C GLN A 202 36.51 -11.89 6.65
N SER A 203 37.17 -11.46 5.59
CA SER A 203 38.42 -12.04 5.13
C SER A 203 39.38 -10.96 4.69
N GLY A 204 40.59 -10.95 5.24
CA GLY A 204 41.61 -9.98 4.87
C GLY A 204 41.25 -8.51 5.12
N GLY A 205 40.34 -8.23 6.10
CA GLY A 205 39.84 -6.88 6.35
C GLY A 205 38.70 -6.41 5.42
N ALA A 206 38.19 -7.32 4.59
CA ALA A 206 37.06 -7.07 3.69
C ALA A 206 35.82 -7.88 4.09
N THR A 207 34.63 -7.43 3.68
CA THR A 207 33.34 -8.06 3.95
C THR A 207 32.41 -7.96 2.74
N ASN A 208 31.43 -8.86 2.67
CA ASN A 208 30.30 -8.80 1.73
C ASN A 208 28.96 -8.50 2.43
N GLU A 209 28.99 -8.05 3.68
CA GLU A 209 27.77 -7.90 4.52
C GLU A 209 26.64 -7.10 3.82
N ARG A 210 27.01 -6.10 3.01
CA ARG A 210 26.07 -5.25 2.26
C ARG A 210 26.02 -5.57 0.75
N TYR A 211 26.39 -6.80 0.36
CA TYR A 211 26.46 -7.17 -1.06
C TYR A 211 25.16 -6.95 -1.81
N ASP A 212 24.02 -7.39 -1.26
CA ASP A 212 22.69 -7.24 -1.85
C ASP A 212 21.88 -6.08 -1.27
N GLN A 213 22.55 -5.03 -0.78
CA GLN A 213 21.87 -3.89 -0.17
C GLN A 213 22.34 -2.56 -0.75
N TYR A 214 21.43 -1.60 -0.79
CA TYR A 214 21.71 -0.22 -1.18
C TYR A 214 20.83 0.76 -0.38
N GLY A 215 21.28 2.00 -0.26
CA GLY A 215 20.49 3.07 0.31
C GLY A 215 19.54 3.65 -0.72
N TYR A 216 18.25 3.79 -0.36
CA TYR A 216 17.22 4.37 -1.21
C TYR A 216 16.47 5.48 -0.47
N SER A 217 16.32 6.61 -1.12
CA SER A 217 15.49 7.70 -0.60
C SER A 217 14.70 8.34 -1.73
N HIS A 218 13.48 8.78 -1.45
CA HIS A 218 12.71 9.60 -2.38
C HIS A 218 11.87 10.68 -1.71
N VAL A 219 11.57 11.71 -2.49
CA VAL A 219 10.45 12.63 -2.27
C VAL A 219 9.56 12.50 -3.49
N LEU A 220 8.29 12.16 -3.25
CA LEU A 220 7.31 11.86 -4.29
C LEU A 220 6.04 12.66 -4.06
N PHE A 221 5.52 13.24 -5.13
CA PHE A 221 4.15 13.70 -5.25
C PHE A 221 3.44 12.92 -6.34
N ARG A 222 2.23 12.45 -6.07
CA ARG A 222 1.33 11.84 -7.05
C ARG A 222 -0.04 12.47 -6.94
N GLY A 223 -0.61 12.86 -8.09
CA GLY A 223 -1.97 13.35 -8.18
C GLY A 223 -2.72 12.59 -9.26
N GLN A 224 -3.99 12.24 -9.02
CA GLN A 224 -4.81 11.56 -10.01
C GLN A 224 -6.28 11.96 -9.91
N ALA A 225 -6.98 11.88 -11.05
CA ALA A 225 -8.41 12.07 -11.18
C ALA A 225 -9.03 10.84 -11.84
N GLU A 226 -10.14 10.38 -11.29
CA GLU A 226 -10.94 9.26 -11.80
C GLU A 226 -12.34 9.75 -12.12
N TYR A 227 -12.99 9.13 -13.09
CA TYR A 227 -14.35 9.48 -13.50
C TYR A 227 -15.26 8.25 -13.47
N ASP A 228 -16.34 8.28 -12.70
CA ASP A 228 -17.32 7.20 -12.62
C ASP A 228 -18.18 7.13 -13.89
N LEU A 229 -18.01 6.09 -14.68
CA LEU A 229 -18.83 5.71 -15.83
C LEU A 229 -19.69 4.49 -15.53
N VAL A 230 -20.69 4.25 -16.37
CA VAL A 230 -21.55 3.05 -16.33
C VAL A 230 -22.13 2.83 -14.92
N GLY A 231 -22.66 3.92 -14.31
CA GLY A 231 -23.25 3.86 -12.97
C GLY A 231 -22.26 3.58 -11.84
N GLY A 232 -20.94 3.81 -12.07
CA GLY A 232 -19.86 3.64 -11.11
C GLY A 232 -19.10 2.32 -11.20
N TYR A 233 -19.41 1.42 -12.16
CA TYR A 233 -18.64 0.21 -12.38
C TYR A 233 -17.31 0.45 -13.10
N LEU A 234 -17.27 1.37 -14.05
CA LEU A 234 -16.09 1.64 -14.86
C LEU A 234 -15.50 3.01 -14.51
N ARG A 235 -14.21 3.06 -14.26
CA ARG A 235 -13.50 4.28 -13.86
C ARG A 235 -12.22 4.47 -14.66
N PRO A 236 -12.24 5.24 -15.77
CA PRO A 236 -11.01 5.77 -16.34
C PRO A 236 -10.33 6.75 -15.40
N LEU A 237 -9.00 6.77 -15.45
CA LEU A 237 -8.18 7.66 -14.64
C LEU A 237 -7.08 8.32 -15.46
N PHE A 238 -6.71 9.51 -15.04
CA PHE A 238 -5.51 10.24 -15.43
C PHE A 238 -4.75 10.65 -14.17
N GLY A 239 -3.43 10.51 -14.19
CA GLY A 239 -2.57 10.90 -13.07
C GLY A 239 -1.22 11.42 -13.52
N ILE A 240 -0.54 12.07 -12.59
CA ILE A 240 0.84 12.54 -12.72
C ILE A 240 1.64 12.11 -11.49
N GLN A 241 2.92 11.86 -11.69
CA GLN A 241 3.90 11.68 -10.62
C GLN A 241 5.06 12.65 -10.85
N ILE A 242 5.55 13.22 -9.77
CA ILE A 242 6.80 13.96 -9.71
C ILE A 242 7.61 13.37 -8.58
N ALA A 243 8.75 12.80 -8.87
CA ALA A 243 9.58 12.17 -7.86
C ALA A 243 11.07 12.47 -8.08
N ARG A 244 11.79 12.63 -6.97
CA ARG A 244 13.25 12.66 -6.96
C ARG A 244 13.74 11.48 -6.13
N VAL A 245 14.58 10.64 -6.74
CA VAL A 245 15.19 9.45 -6.14
C VAL A 245 16.67 9.69 -5.91
N TRP A 246 17.19 9.22 -4.78
CA TRP A 246 18.61 9.18 -4.43
C TRP A 246 19.00 7.75 -4.07
N ILE A 247 20.15 7.32 -4.53
CA ILE A 247 20.72 5.99 -4.33
C ILE A 247 22.08 6.14 -3.67
N ASP A 248 22.33 5.35 -2.63
CA ASP A 248 23.61 5.24 -1.95
C ASP A 248 24.14 3.81 -2.16
N ASP A 249 25.35 3.67 -2.71
CA ASP A 249 26.08 2.40 -2.84
C ASP A 249 27.10 2.26 -1.70
N TYR A 250 27.28 1.06 -1.20
CA TYR A 250 28.17 0.75 -0.06
C TYR A 250 29.56 0.26 -0.47
N THR A 251 29.86 0.13 -1.76
CA THR A 251 31.18 -0.33 -2.24
C THR A 251 32.30 0.54 -1.69
N GLY A 252 33.23 -0.06 -0.96
CA GLY A 252 34.36 0.64 -0.35
C GLY A 252 34.09 1.27 1.03
N ASP A 253 32.85 1.26 1.50
CA ASP A 253 32.49 1.77 2.81
C ASP A 253 32.97 0.85 3.95
N THR A 254 33.17 1.40 5.13
CA THR A 254 33.48 0.59 6.32
C THR A 254 32.17 0.06 6.92
N VAL A 255 32.01 -1.26 6.89
CA VAL A 255 30.87 -1.97 7.46
C VAL A 255 31.35 -2.95 8.50
N SER A 256 30.83 -2.88 9.73
CA SER A 256 31.21 -3.77 10.85
C SER A 256 32.72 -3.89 11.08
N GLY A 257 33.47 -2.81 10.79
CA GLY A 257 34.94 -2.75 10.97
C GLY A 257 35.76 -3.32 9.81
N ALA A 258 35.13 -3.71 8.70
CA ALA A 258 35.81 -4.19 7.48
C ALA A 258 35.36 -3.36 6.27
N VAL A 259 36.15 -3.38 5.20
CA VAL A 259 35.82 -2.67 3.96
C VAL A 259 34.82 -3.51 3.14
N GLN A 260 33.69 -2.91 2.76
CA GLN A 260 32.71 -3.57 1.92
C GLN A 260 33.29 -3.79 0.52
N ASN A 261 33.28 -5.04 0.05
CA ASN A 261 33.61 -5.37 -1.34
C ASN A 261 32.58 -4.74 -2.30
N GLN A 262 32.86 -4.85 -3.60
CA GLN A 262 31.91 -4.41 -4.62
C GLN A 262 30.51 -4.99 -4.37
N THR A 263 29.49 -4.14 -4.29
CA THR A 263 28.09 -4.57 -4.12
C THR A 263 27.54 -5.14 -5.41
N HIS A 264 26.47 -5.92 -5.32
CA HIS A 264 25.78 -6.49 -6.48
C HIS A 264 25.27 -5.37 -7.42
N LEU A 265 24.67 -4.32 -6.82
CA LEU A 265 24.22 -3.16 -7.58
C LEU A 265 25.38 -2.48 -8.32
N ASN A 266 26.52 -2.26 -7.65
CA ASN A 266 27.69 -1.62 -8.27
C ASN A 266 28.23 -2.45 -9.44
N ALA A 267 28.27 -3.78 -9.30
CA ALA A 267 28.69 -4.68 -10.36
C ALA A 267 27.74 -4.62 -11.56
N ASP A 268 26.42 -4.57 -11.34
CA ASP A 268 25.42 -4.48 -12.39
C ASP A 268 25.41 -3.09 -13.07
N CYS A 269 25.68 -2.04 -12.32
CA CYS A 269 25.90 -0.70 -12.85
C CYS A 269 27.12 -0.63 -13.77
N ALA A 270 28.25 -1.16 -13.31
CA ALA A 270 29.48 -1.21 -14.09
C ALA A 270 29.33 -2.04 -15.37
N ALA A 271 28.51 -3.09 -15.33
CA ALA A 271 28.20 -3.92 -16.50
C ALA A 271 27.10 -3.35 -17.41
N GLY A 272 26.48 -2.21 -17.05
CA GLY A 272 25.39 -1.59 -17.80
C GLY A 272 24.04 -2.33 -17.73
N ARG A 273 23.87 -3.28 -16.80
CA ARG A 273 22.62 -4.00 -16.56
C ARG A 273 21.63 -3.17 -15.75
N ALA A 274 22.12 -2.51 -14.70
CA ALA A 274 21.34 -1.57 -13.93
C ALA A 274 21.51 -0.14 -14.49
N LYS A 275 20.41 0.59 -14.64
CA LYS A 275 20.40 1.99 -15.13
C LYS A 275 20.05 2.95 -14.00
N GLU A 276 20.47 4.21 -14.11
CA GLU A 276 20.22 5.29 -13.14
C GLU A 276 20.71 4.95 -11.71
N CYS A 277 21.93 4.44 -11.62
CA CYS A 277 22.55 3.95 -10.39
C CYS A 277 22.76 5.01 -9.29
N ASN A 278 22.71 6.29 -9.61
CA ASN A 278 22.78 7.41 -8.68
C ASN A 278 21.40 8.00 -8.36
N GLY A 279 20.33 7.36 -8.86
CA GLY A 279 18.99 7.90 -8.82
C GLY A 279 18.79 9.02 -9.85
N GLY A 280 17.66 9.72 -9.76
CA GLY A 280 17.30 10.75 -10.75
C GLY A 280 15.91 11.31 -10.50
N TRP A 281 15.44 12.18 -11.39
CA TRP A 281 14.04 12.53 -11.46
C TRP A 281 13.26 11.41 -12.14
N ASP A 282 12.09 11.09 -11.59
CA ASP A 282 11.19 10.04 -12.05
C ASP A 282 9.77 10.61 -12.15
N ASN A 283 9.55 11.39 -13.21
CA ASN A 283 8.30 12.09 -13.46
C ASN A 283 7.46 11.30 -14.47
N MET A 284 6.18 11.08 -14.17
CA MET A 284 5.32 10.21 -14.98
C MET A 284 3.97 10.83 -15.29
N ILE A 285 3.43 10.42 -16.43
CA ILE A 285 2.01 10.47 -16.73
C ILE A 285 1.44 9.06 -16.52
N LYS A 286 0.32 8.97 -15.81
CA LYS A 286 -0.41 7.72 -15.57
C LYS A 286 -1.76 7.78 -16.27
N LEU A 287 -2.08 6.76 -17.03
CA LEU A 287 -3.41 6.49 -17.57
C LEU A 287 -3.88 5.15 -17.04
N GLY A 288 -5.17 5.01 -16.84
CA GLY A 288 -5.71 3.73 -16.39
C GLY A 288 -7.21 3.64 -16.54
N ILE A 289 -7.70 2.45 -16.32
CA ILE A 289 -9.10 2.13 -16.27
C ILE A 289 -9.32 1.02 -15.25
N SER A 290 -10.36 1.13 -14.42
CA SER A 290 -10.74 0.07 -13.50
C SER A 290 -12.22 -0.29 -13.66
N PHE A 291 -12.52 -1.59 -13.44
CA PHE A 291 -13.87 -2.14 -13.37
C PHE A 291 -14.06 -2.77 -12.00
N ASP A 292 -15.08 -2.32 -11.24
CA ASP A 292 -15.27 -2.66 -9.84
C ASP A 292 -16.71 -3.04 -9.52
N THR A 293 -16.93 -4.32 -9.23
CA THR A 293 -18.23 -4.86 -8.81
C THR A 293 -18.21 -5.35 -7.36
N ARG A 294 -17.15 -5.07 -6.60
CA ARG A 294 -17.03 -5.48 -5.20
C ARG A 294 -18.17 -4.91 -4.36
N ASP A 295 -18.58 -5.67 -3.36
CA ASP A 295 -19.62 -5.25 -2.43
C ASP A 295 -19.12 -4.20 -1.42
N PHE A 296 -17.86 -4.31 -0.99
CA PHE A 296 -17.23 -3.36 -0.09
C PHE A 296 -15.72 -3.27 -0.38
N GLU A 297 -15.24 -2.10 -0.81
CA GLU A 297 -13.88 -1.89 -1.32
C GLU A 297 -12.79 -2.28 -0.30
N PRO A 298 -12.83 -1.91 1.01
CA PRO A 298 -11.77 -2.23 1.96
C PRO A 298 -11.70 -3.72 2.38
N ASN A 299 -12.82 -4.46 2.36
CA ASN A 299 -12.89 -5.85 2.78
C ASN A 299 -14.00 -6.59 2.02
N PRO A 300 -13.77 -6.92 0.75
CA PRO A 300 -14.77 -7.50 -0.12
C PRO A 300 -15.08 -8.94 0.23
N LYS A 301 -16.37 -9.30 0.17
CA LYS A 301 -16.89 -10.65 0.29
C LYS A 301 -17.25 -11.24 -1.07
N LYS A 302 -17.65 -10.40 -2.03
CA LYS A 302 -18.12 -10.80 -3.37
C LYS A 302 -17.74 -9.74 -4.40
N GLY A 303 -17.55 -10.19 -5.62
CA GLY A 303 -17.35 -9.32 -6.77
C GLY A 303 -15.98 -9.48 -7.41
N ILE A 304 -15.77 -8.71 -8.45
CA ILE A 304 -14.53 -8.68 -9.24
C ILE A 304 -14.04 -7.23 -9.28
N PHE A 305 -12.75 -7.08 -9.15
CA PHE A 305 -12.03 -5.85 -9.45
C PHE A 305 -11.01 -6.16 -10.52
N TRP A 306 -11.03 -5.40 -11.60
CA TRP A 306 -10.03 -5.45 -12.65
C TRP A 306 -9.51 -4.05 -12.92
N GLU A 307 -8.21 -3.93 -13.14
CA GLU A 307 -7.57 -2.69 -13.51
C GLU A 307 -6.49 -2.88 -14.57
N LEU A 308 -6.34 -1.87 -15.41
CA LEU A 308 -5.27 -1.73 -16.38
C LEU A 308 -4.65 -0.34 -16.20
N THR A 309 -3.34 -0.26 -16.07
CA THR A 309 -2.60 1.00 -15.93
C THR A 309 -1.45 1.07 -16.91
N THR A 310 -1.20 2.26 -17.41
CA THR A 310 -0.01 2.62 -18.19
C THR A 310 0.63 3.83 -17.55
N GLU A 311 1.90 3.74 -17.23
CA GLU A 311 2.72 4.83 -16.72
C GLU A 311 3.84 5.10 -17.71
N LEU A 312 4.04 6.36 -18.09
CA LEU A 312 5.05 6.80 -19.04
C LEU A 312 5.93 7.86 -18.38
N SER A 313 7.23 7.63 -18.38
CA SER A 313 8.26 8.53 -17.84
C SER A 313 9.15 9.06 -18.96
N PRO A 314 8.67 10.01 -19.78
CA PRO A 314 9.46 10.56 -20.87
C PRO A 314 10.43 11.64 -20.37
N THR A 315 11.60 11.73 -20.99
CA THR A 315 12.63 12.71 -20.62
C THR A 315 12.19 14.17 -20.80
N PHE A 316 11.22 14.48 -21.66
CA PHE A 316 10.68 15.83 -21.81
C PHE A 316 9.92 16.34 -20.57
N LEU A 317 9.51 15.42 -19.65
CA LEU A 317 8.98 15.78 -18.33
C LEU A 317 10.09 16.03 -17.29
N GLY A 318 11.35 16.02 -17.69
CA GLY A 318 12.51 16.16 -16.82
C GLY A 318 12.94 14.87 -16.13
N SER A 319 12.43 13.71 -16.57
CA SER A 319 12.85 12.40 -16.05
C SER A 319 14.28 12.07 -16.48
N ALA A 320 14.99 11.33 -15.64
CA ALA A 320 16.35 10.87 -15.92
C ALA A 320 16.39 9.87 -17.08
N SER A 321 15.37 9.02 -17.19
CA SER A 321 15.25 7.96 -18.20
C SER A 321 13.95 8.05 -18.98
N ASN A 322 13.95 7.45 -20.18
CA ASN A 322 12.77 7.35 -21.04
C ASN A 322 12.23 5.89 -21.00
N TYR A 323 11.19 5.65 -20.21
CA TYR A 323 10.61 4.32 -20.05
C TYR A 323 9.11 4.35 -19.86
N GLY A 324 8.51 3.17 -19.95
CA GLY A 324 7.09 2.98 -19.67
C GLY A 324 6.83 1.71 -18.89
N ARG A 325 5.64 1.63 -18.30
CA ARG A 325 5.11 0.48 -17.58
C ARG A 325 3.67 0.26 -17.97
N LEU A 326 3.32 -1.00 -18.28
CA LEU A 326 1.95 -1.48 -18.47
C LEU A 326 1.68 -2.54 -17.42
N SER A 327 0.58 -2.44 -16.70
CA SER A 327 0.20 -3.45 -15.71
C SER A 327 -1.29 -3.71 -15.70
N THR A 328 -1.66 -4.94 -15.43
CA THR A 328 -3.05 -5.35 -15.18
C THR A 328 -3.13 -6.19 -13.91
N ASP A 329 -4.19 -5.98 -13.13
CA ASP A 329 -4.48 -6.70 -11.90
C ASP A 329 -5.94 -7.14 -11.89
N ILE A 330 -6.19 -8.40 -11.60
CA ILE A 330 -7.53 -8.99 -11.50
C ILE A 330 -7.66 -9.58 -10.11
N ARG A 331 -8.70 -9.16 -9.38
CA ARG A 331 -9.05 -9.69 -8.06
C ARG A 331 -10.48 -10.21 -8.11
N ALA A 332 -10.70 -11.39 -7.57
CA ALA A 332 -12.02 -12.01 -7.50
C ALA A 332 -12.31 -12.50 -6.07
N TYR A 333 -13.54 -12.30 -5.64
CA TYR A 333 -13.99 -12.62 -4.29
C TYR A 333 -15.31 -13.38 -4.35
N GLY A 334 -15.42 -14.46 -3.58
CA GLY A 334 -16.64 -15.26 -3.48
C GLY A 334 -16.88 -15.74 -2.06
N SER A 335 -18.05 -15.43 -1.49
CA SER A 335 -18.46 -16.02 -0.21
C SER A 335 -18.88 -17.47 -0.44
N ILE A 336 -18.20 -18.41 0.24
CA ILE A 336 -18.52 -19.84 0.27
C ILE A 336 -19.53 -20.11 1.38
N ILE A 337 -19.32 -19.47 2.54
CA ILE A 337 -20.20 -19.53 3.71
C ILE A 337 -20.46 -18.09 4.15
N ASP A 338 -21.73 -17.75 4.34
CA ASP A 338 -22.16 -16.46 4.92
C ASP A 338 -23.39 -16.75 5.81
N TRP A 339 -23.14 -17.25 7.01
CA TRP A 339 -24.18 -17.69 7.93
C TRP A 339 -23.86 -17.31 9.38
N LYS A 340 -24.70 -16.47 9.99
CA LYS A 340 -24.51 -15.91 11.35
C LYS A 340 -23.13 -15.23 11.46
N SER A 341 -22.32 -15.67 12.44
CA SER A 341 -20.95 -15.18 12.67
C SER A 341 -19.89 -15.87 11.77
N GLN A 342 -20.30 -16.89 10.99
CA GLN A 342 -19.39 -17.64 10.13
C GLN A 342 -19.38 -17.04 8.72
N LEU A 343 -18.25 -16.50 8.32
CA LEU A 343 -18.04 -15.99 6.98
C LEU A 343 -16.77 -16.61 6.41
N VAL A 344 -16.90 -17.34 5.29
CA VAL A 344 -15.76 -17.86 4.54
C VAL A 344 -15.75 -17.24 3.15
N VAL A 345 -14.70 -16.52 2.83
CA VAL A 345 -14.50 -15.88 1.53
C VAL A 345 -13.27 -16.49 0.87
N LEU A 346 -13.42 -16.97 -0.36
CA LEU A 346 -12.30 -17.27 -1.25
C LEU A 346 -11.95 -15.99 -2.00
N ALA A 347 -10.70 -15.55 -1.87
CA ALA A 347 -10.14 -14.40 -2.55
C ALA A 347 -8.99 -14.85 -3.45
N GLY A 348 -8.94 -14.37 -4.68
CA GLY A 348 -7.88 -14.64 -5.63
C GLY A 348 -7.45 -13.37 -6.34
N ARG A 349 -6.16 -13.31 -6.68
CA ARG A 349 -5.54 -12.20 -7.42
C ARG A 349 -4.60 -12.75 -8.48
N PHE A 350 -4.56 -12.07 -9.61
CA PHE A 350 -3.54 -12.24 -10.64
C PHE A 350 -3.05 -10.87 -11.10
N TYR A 351 -1.75 -10.66 -11.09
CA TYR A 351 -1.06 -9.46 -11.56
C TYR A 351 -0.08 -9.79 -12.67
N TYR A 352 -0.06 -8.94 -13.68
CA TYR A 352 0.95 -8.92 -14.73
C TYR A 352 1.44 -7.48 -14.91
N GLY A 353 2.76 -7.29 -14.92
CA GLY A 353 3.44 -6.03 -15.19
C GLY A 353 4.53 -6.19 -16.23
N TRP A 354 4.60 -5.26 -17.16
CA TRP A 354 5.63 -5.17 -18.17
C TRP A 354 6.21 -3.77 -18.23
N GLN A 355 7.51 -3.68 -18.17
CA GLN A 355 8.26 -2.43 -18.24
C GLN A 355 9.15 -2.45 -19.49
N PHE A 356 9.26 -1.30 -20.18
CA PHE A 356 9.94 -1.18 -21.46
C PHE A 356 10.68 0.16 -21.57
N GLY A 357 11.70 0.21 -22.45
CA GLY A 357 12.58 1.37 -22.61
C GLY A 357 13.77 1.34 -21.66
N ASP A 358 14.25 2.50 -21.26
CA ASP A 358 15.42 2.65 -20.38
C ASP A 358 14.99 2.63 -18.91
N VAL A 359 14.51 1.49 -18.43
CA VAL A 359 13.94 1.36 -17.09
C VAL A 359 15.03 1.50 -16.03
N PRO A 360 14.93 2.47 -15.09
CA PRO A 360 15.80 2.53 -13.92
C PRO A 360 15.67 1.25 -13.07
N PHE A 361 16.77 0.78 -12.49
CA PHE A 361 16.72 -0.45 -11.69
C PHE A 361 15.73 -0.36 -10.52
N TYR A 362 15.64 0.79 -9.87
CA TYR A 362 14.72 1.04 -8.76
C TYR A 362 13.25 1.14 -9.19
N ALA A 363 12.97 1.30 -10.47
CA ALA A 363 11.62 1.27 -11.03
C ALA A 363 11.18 -0.15 -11.39
N MET A 364 12.13 -1.09 -11.61
CA MET A 364 11.82 -2.49 -11.94
C MET A 364 11.21 -3.27 -10.78
N ASN A 365 11.35 -2.81 -9.54
CA ASN A 365 10.76 -3.42 -8.35
C ASN A 365 9.44 -2.77 -7.92
N VAL A 366 8.66 -2.24 -8.85
CA VAL A 366 7.39 -1.57 -8.57
C VAL A 366 6.23 -2.30 -9.23
N LEU A 367 5.22 -2.64 -8.44
CA LEU A 367 3.91 -3.10 -8.90
C LEU A 367 2.99 -1.88 -9.01
N SER A 368 2.47 -1.60 -10.22
CA SER A 368 1.63 -0.42 -10.48
C SER A 368 0.16 -0.77 -10.45
N PHE A 369 -0.63 0.01 -9.70
CA PHE A 369 -2.09 -0.11 -9.57
C PHE A 369 -2.75 1.25 -9.76
N THR A 370 -4.07 1.26 -9.93
CA THR A 370 -4.83 2.50 -10.10
C THR A 370 -4.79 3.39 -8.86
N ASP A 371 -4.82 2.82 -7.66
CA ASP A 371 -4.82 3.59 -6.41
C ASP A 371 -3.41 4.06 -6.02
N ARG A 372 -2.46 3.14 -5.91
CA ARG A 372 -1.06 3.45 -5.54
C ARG A 372 -0.13 2.35 -6.03
N ASN A 373 1.16 2.67 -6.13
CA ASN A 373 2.17 1.68 -6.47
C ASN A 373 2.71 1.00 -5.20
N TRP A 374 3.02 -0.30 -5.31
CA TRP A 374 3.61 -1.11 -4.26
C TRP A 374 5.01 -1.57 -4.62
N THR A 375 5.75 -2.03 -3.63
CA THR A 375 7.06 -2.68 -3.84
C THR A 375 6.92 -3.99 -4.60
N GLY A 376 8.01 -4.42 -5.25
CA GLY A 376 8.07 -5.55 -6.17
C GLY A 376 7.80 -6.94 -5.57
N LEU A 377 8.25 -7.98 -6.26
CA LEU A 377 7.98 -9.36 -5.83
C LEU A 377 8.86 -9.76 -4.64
N GLY A 378 8.21 -10.28 -3.60
CA GLY A 378 8.75 -10.57 -2.27
C GLY A 378 8.12 -9.67 -1.21
N GLY A 379 8.00 -10.17 0.03
CA GLY A 379 7.39 -9.46 1.13
C GLY A 379 5.86 -9.57 1.21
N PHE A 380 5.27 -8.86 2.17
CA PHE A 380 3.86 -8.96 2.55
C PHE A 380 2.87 -8.73 1.40
N ARG A 381 3.15 -7.79 0.49
CA ARG A 381 2.20 -7.36 -0.56
C ARG A 381 2.22 -8.22 -1.82
N SER A 382 3.14 -9.20 -1.91
CA SER A 382 3.29 -10.02 -3.11
C SER A 382 3.50 -11.50 -2.78
N ILE A 383 4.73 -11.98 -2.63
CA ILE A 383 5.05 -13.37 -2.33
C ILE A 383 5.56 -13.45 -0.89
N ARG A 384 4.67 -13.76 0.04
CA ARG A 384 5.02 -13.88 1.46
C ARG A 384 5.96 -15.07 1.70
N GLY A 385 6.90 -14.90 2.64
CA GLY A 385 7.95 -15.87 2.94
C GLY A 385 9.29 -15.54 2.28
N TYR A 386 9.30 -14.73 1.23
CA TYR A 386 10.51 -14.16 0.63
C TYR A 386 10.79 -12.74 1.16
N ARG A 387 12.04 -12.31 1.06
CA ARG A 387 12.46 -10.95 1.41
C ARG A 387 11.82 -9.92 0.49
N LEU A 388 11.68 -8.68 0.99
CA LEU A 388 11.18 -7.57 0.21
C LEU A 388 12.06 -7.33 -1.02
N ASP A 389 11.46 -7.08 -2.18
CA ASP A 389 12.17 -6.87 -3.45
C ASP A 389 13.10 -8.04 -3.84
N ARG A 390 12.74 -9.28 -3.46
CA ARG A 390 13.57 -10.46 -3.72
C ARG A 390 13.74 -10.74 -5.21
N PHE A 391 12.71 -10.50 -5.99
CA PHE A 391 12.70 -10.74 -7.42
C PHE A 391 12.39 -9.46 -8.18
N VAL A 392 13.37 -8.96 -8.93
CA VAL A 392 13.32 -7.72 -9.69
C VAL A 392 13.49 -8.02 -11.17
N GLY A 393 12.67 -7.42 -12.03
CA GLY A 393 12.78 -7.62 -13.48
C GLY A 393 11.73 -6.83 -14.25
N PRO A 394 11.95 -6.65 -15.56
CA PRO A 394 11.06 -5.86 -16.41
C PRO A 394 9.70 -6.52 -16.66
N VAL A 395 9.59 -7.83 -16.56
CA VAL A 395 8.31 -8.54 -16.62
C VAL A 395 8.04 -9.21 -15.28
N GLN A 396 6.88 -8.94 -14.70
CA GLN A 396 6.49 -9.41 -13.37
C GLN A 396 5.16 -10.12 -13.44
N MET A 397 5.08 -11.31 -12.88
CA MET A 397 3.82 -12.05 -12.76
C MET A 397 3.64 -12.53 -11.32
N LEU A 398 2.41 -12.41 -10.82
CA LEU A 398 2.05 -12.75 -9.45
C LEU A 398 0.64 -13.34 -9.40
N ALA A 399 0.47 -14.40 -8.65
CA ALA A 399 -0.85 -14.93 -8.27
C ALA A 399 -0.91 -15.14 -6.77
N ASN A 400 -2.02 -14.76 -6.16
CA ASN A 400 -2.29 -14.93 -4.73
C ASN A 400 -3.64 -15.58 -4.55
N MET A 401 -3.78 -16.42 -3.53
CA MET A 401 -5.02 -17.03 -3.12
C MET A 401 -5.13 -17.03 -1.59
N GLU A 402 -6.27 -16.59 -1.07
CA GLU A 402 -6.54 -16.56 0.36
C GLU A 402 -7.93 -17.17 0.63
N LEU A 403 -8.02 -18.01 1.67
CA LEU A 403 -9.29 -18.42 2.24
C LEU A 403 -9.50 -17.66 3.55
N ARG A 404 -10.34 -16.61 3.53
CA ARG A 404 -10.60 -15.72 4.67
C ARG A 404 -11.78 -16.26 5.48
N TRP A 405 -11.50 -16.91 6.59
CA TRP A 405 -12.52 -17.44 7.50
C TRP A 405 -12.66 -16.55 8.73
N SER A 406 -13.75 -15.79 8.79
CA SER A 406 -14.16 -15.02 9.98
C SER A 406 -15.13 -15.86 10.79
N PHE A 407 -14.83 -16.07 12.07
CA PHE A 407 -15.55 -17.03 12.92
C PHE A 407 -16.12 -16.45 14.20
N TYR A 408 -15.68 -15.26 14.62
CA TYR A 408 -16.13 -14.65 15.85
C TYR A 408 -16.27 -13.14 15.74
N ASP A 409 -17.48 -12.64 16.03
CA ASP A 409 -17.82 -11.22 16.06
C ASP A 409 -18.21 -10.81 17.47
N PHE A 410 -17.66 -9.69 17.94
CA PHE A 410 -18.09 -9.07 19.19
C PHE A 410 -18.00 -7.55 19.09
N THR A 411 -18.78 -6.88 19.94
CA THR A 411 -18.80 -5.42 20.02
C THR A 411 -18.33 -4.97 21.40
N ILE A 412 -17.34 -4.09 21.44
CA ILE A 412 -16.83 -3.47 22.65
C ILE A 412 -16.77 -1.94 22.45
N TRP A 413 -17.33 -1.15 23.37
CA TRP A 413 -17.39 0.31 23.29
C TRP A 413 -17.86 0.85 21.94
N LYS A 414 -18.96 0.29 21.41
CA LYS A 414 -19.52 0.58 20.07
C LYS A 414 -18.59 0.24 18.88
N GLN A 415 -17.47 -0.44 19.12
CA GLN A 415 -16.55 -0.92 18.07
C GLN A 415 -16.83 -2.39 17.78
N ASN A 416 -17.05 -2.72 16.50
CA ASN A 416 -17.20 -4.10 16.06
C ASN A 416 -15.82 -4.69 15.76
N ILE A 417 -15.52 -5.82 16.40
CA ILE A 417 -14.29 -6.59 16.21
C ILE A 417 -14.66 -7.95 15.64
N ARG A 418 -14.04 -8.32 14.54
CA ARG A 418 -14.19 -9.61 13.89
C ARG A 418 -12.86 -10.34 13.84
N LEU A 419 -12.81 -11.54 14.41
CA LEU A 419 -11.64 -12.41 14.36
C LEU A 419 -11.75 -13.42 13.24
N GLY A 420 -10.65 -13.72 12.59
CA GLY A 420 -10.60 -14.67 11.49
C GLY A 420 -9.23 -15.32 11.31
N LEU A 421 -9.22 -16.41 10.57
CA LEU A 421 -8.04 -17.10 10.08
C LEU A 421 -7.96 -16.99 8.56
N LYS A 422 -6.72 -16.99 8.05
CA LYS A 422 -6.45 -16.75 6.62
C LYS A 422 -5.30 -17.65 6.15
N PRO A 423 -5.53 -18.94 5.81
CA PRO A 423 -4.57 -19.70 5.03
C PRO A 423 -4.41 -19.06 3.64
N PHE A 424 -3.18 -19.05 3.13
CA PHE A 424 -2.86 -18.43 1.87
C PHE A 424 -1.77 -19.15 1.09
N LEU A 425 -1.78 -18.93 -0.22
CA LEU A 425 -0.76 -19.36 -1.17
C LEU A 425 -0.47 -18.20 -2.12
N ASP A 426 0.81 -17.88 -2.28
CA ASP A 426 1.33 -16.86 -3.17
C ASP A 426 2.31 -17.51 -4.14
N VAL A 427 2.35 -17.06 -5.38
CA VAL A 427 3.34 -17.50 -6.34
C VAL A 427 3.66 -16.38 -7.33
N GLY A 428 4.93 -16.19 -7.65
CA GLY A 428 5.33 -15.18 -8.62
C GLY A 428 6.70 -15.45 -9.21
N ARG A 429 6.98 -14.73 -10.29
CA ARG A 429 8.26 -14.76 -10.98
C ARG A 429 8.47 -13.48 -11.78
N THR A 430 9.74 -13.11 -11.98
CA THR A 430 10.17 -12.09 -12.95
C THR A 430 10.85 -12.73 -14.15
N PHE A 431 10.81 -12.05 -15.30
CA PHE A 431 11.43 -12.48 -16.54
C PHE A 431 12.14 -11.30 -17.20
N ASP A 432 13.16 -11.58 -18.01
CA ASP A 432 13.91 -10.54 -18.73
C ASP A 432 13.11 -9.95 -19.90
N SER A 433 12.22 -10.75 -20.51
CA SER A 433 11.32 -10.30 -21.57
C SER A 433 10.03 -11.12 -21.61
N ASN A 434 9.04 -10.65 -22.36
CA ASN A 434 7.77 -11.37 -22.57
C ASN A 434 7.96 -12.71 -23.30
N SER A 435 8.99 -12.85 -24.13
CA SER A 435 9.31 -14.11 -24.80
C SER A 435 9.83 -15.19 -23.89
N ASP A 436 10.31 -14.82 -22.70
CA ASP A 436 10.92 -15.73 -21.72
C ASP A 436 9.90 -16.28 -20.71
N ILE A 437 8.63 -15.86 -20.83
CA ILE A 437 7.57 -16.33 -19.95
C ILE A 437 7.42 -17.85 -20.07
N THR A 438 7.56 -18.54 -18.95
CA THR A 438 7.46 -20.00 -18.83
C THR A 438 6.71 -20.39 -17.55
N PHE A 439 6.18 -21.62 -17.51
CA PHE A 439 5.57 -22.19 -16.31
C PHE A 439 6.59 -22.81 -15.33
N ALA A 440 7.87 -22.88 -15.70
CA ALA A 440 8.94 -23.40 -14.83
C ALA A 440 9.53 -22.29 -13.96
N GLY A 441 10.11 -22.65 -12.80
CA GLY A 441 10.92 -21.75 -11.96
C GLY A 441 10.11 -20.67 -11.22
N TRP A 442 8.81 -20.88 -11.01
CA TRP A 442 8.00 -19.99 -10.17
C TRP A 442 8.35 -20.18 -8.69
N HIS A 443 8.25 -19.10 -7.92
CA HIS A 443 8.58 -19.02 -6.51
C HIS A 443 7.32 -19.09 -5.66
N PRO A 444 6.98 -20.25 -5.05
CA PRO A 444 5.84 -20.36 -4.16
C PRO A 444 6.16 -19.89 -2.75
N GLY A 445 5.22 -19.20 -2.14
CA GLY A 445 5.17 -18.88 -0.72
C GLY A 445 3.79 -19.23 -0.17
N GLY A 446 3.70 -19.66 1.08
CA GLY A 446 2.43 -20.01 1.68
C GLY A 446 2.45 -19.95 3.19
N GLY A 447 1.29 -19.90 3.81
CA GLY A 447 1.22 -19.79 5.25
C GLY A 447 -0.18 -19.62 5.81
N MET A 448 -0.23 -19.12 7.04
CA MET A 448 -1.45 -18.87 7.80
C MET A 448 -1.40 -17.48 8.42
N GLY A 449 -2.50 -16.74 8.33
CA GLY A 449 -2.67 -15.45 8.99
C GLY A 449 -3.80 -15.47 10.02
N LEU A 450 -3.64 -14.67 11.08
CA LEU A 450 -4.71 -14.26 11.97
C LEU A 450 -5.18 -12.87 11.51
N MET A 451 -6.50 -12.72 11.30
CA MET A 451 -7.11 -11.45 10.93
C MET A 451 -7.90 -10.87 12.09
N LEU A 452 -7.75 -9.59 12.32
CA LEU A 452 -8.58 -8.79 13.20
C LEU A 452 -9.19 -7.66 12.36
N ALA A 453 -10.49 -7.76 12.02
CA ALA A 453 -11.18 -6.69 11.31
C ALA A 453 -11.88 -5.78 12.31
N TRP A 454 -11.41 -4.53 12.40
CA TRP A 454 -11.98 -3.48 13.25
C TRP A 454 -12.93 -2.63 12.42
N ASN A 455 -14.19 -2.58 12.84
CA ASN A 455 -15.29 -1.93 12.12
C ASN A 455 -15.36 -2.32 10.63
N LEU A 456 -14.99 -3.55 10.31
CA LEU A 456 -14.94 -4.15 8.97
C LEU A 456 -13.97 -3.48 7.98
N SER A 457 -13.61 -2.22 8.18
CA SER A 457 -12.79 -1.43 7.25
C SER A 457 -11.30 -1.47 7.56
N THR A 458 -10.93 -1.61 8.82
CA THR A 458 -9.54 -1.70 9.25
C THR A 458 -9.21 -3.15 9.58
N VAL A 459 -8.42 -3.81 8.74
CA VAL A 459 -7.99 -5.19 8.96
C VAL A 459 -6.54 -5.20 9.41
N ILE A 460 -6.26 -5.80 10.55
CA ILE A 460 -4.90 -6.04 11.05
C ILE A 460 -4.60 -7.51 10.83
N ASN A 461 -3.47 -7.81 10.22
CA ASN A 461 -3.02 -9.15 9.91
C ASN A 461 -1.75 -9.50 10.66
N PHE A 462 -1.67 -10.76 11.12
CA PHE A 462 -0.50 -11.39 11.68
C PHE A 462 -0.24 -12.65 10.85
N ASP A 463 0.61 -12.54 9.84
CA ASP A 463 0.86 -13.60 8.86
C ASP A 463 2.17 -14.31 9.16
N MET A 464 2.15 -15.64 9.28
CA MET A 464 3.32 -16.50 9.28
C MET A 464 3.43 -17.17 7.92
N ALA A 465 4.51 -16.92 7.22
CA ALA A 465 4.75 -17.38 5.87
C ALA A 465 6.03 -18.23 5.76
N TYR A 466 6.01 -19.16 4.82
CA TYR A 466 7.11 -20.04 4.50
C TYR A 466 7.37 -20.04 3.00
N SER A 467 8.65 -20.11 2.63
CA SER A 467 9.14 -20.23 1.26
C SER A 467 10.33 -21.21 1.20
N SER A 468 10.86 -21.45 0.02
CA SER A 468 12.10 -22.22 -0.13
C SER A 468 13.33 -21.55 0.51
N GLU A 469 13.31 -20.22 0.69
CA GLU A 469 14.42 -19.46 1.27
C GLU A 469 14.32 -19.24 2.79
N GLY A 470 13.17 -19.61 3.41
CA GLY A 470 12.99 -19.51 4.85
C GLY A 470 11.56 -19.17 5.27
N SER A 471 11.43 -18.63 6.48
CA SER A 471 10.17 -18.20 7.06
C SER A 471 10.18 -16.70 7.33
N ALA A 472 8.99 -16.09 7.31
CA ALA A 472 8.79 -14.68 7.62
C ALA A 472 7.52 -14.50 8.44
N PHE A 473 7.57 -13.58 9.40
CA PHE A 473 6.42 -13.11 10.14
C PHE A 473 6.15 -11.67 9.73
N TYR A 474 4.87 -11.33 9.53
CA TYR A 474 4.43 -9.99 9.19
C TYR A 474 3.32 -9.53 10.14
N MET A 475 3.36 -8.27 10.52
CA MET A 475 2.29 -7.59 11.25
C MET A 475 1.94 -6.31 10.51
N GLU A 476 0.82 -6.30 9.81
CA GLU A 476 0.47 -5.26 8.85
C GLU A 476 -1.00 -4.84 8.96
N ALA A 477 -1.27 -3.59 8.63
CA ALA A 477 -2.63 -3.06 8.47
C ALA A 477 -3.05 -3.07 6.99
N GLY A 478 -4.30 -3.50 6.75
CA GLY A 478 -4.89 -3.68 5.42
C GLY A 478 -4.77 -5.11 4.90
N LEU A 479 -5.63 -5.48 3.94
CA LEU A 479 -5.53 -6.74 3.22
C LEU A 479 -4.38 -6.68 2.22
N GLN A 480 -3.85 -7.84 1.81
CA GLN A 480 -2.81 -7.92 0.80
C GLN A 480 -3.33 -7.43 -0.56
N PHE A 481 -4.61 -7.75 -0.89
CA PHE A 481 -5.31 -7.35 -2.11
C PHE A 481 -6.82 -7.31 -1.92
#